data_30fa3ed9060007b37010e05becda0564
#
_entry.id   30fa3ed9060007b37010e05becda0564
#
_cell.length_a   1.000
_cell.length_b   1.000
_cell.length_c   1.000
_cell.angle_alpha   90.00
_cell.angle_beta   90.00
_cell.angle_gamma   90.00
#
_symmetry.space_group_name_H-M   'P 1'
#
loop_
_entity.id
_entity.type
_entity.pdbx_description
1 polymer ?
#
loop_
_entity_poly.entity_id
_entity_poly.type
_entity_poly.pdbx_seq_one_letter_code
_entity_poly.pdbx_strand_id
1 'polypeptide(L)'
;MQETNVALICTYPMIKTRNCIGWLLIVCVGLCNVHVALAAVPTKKDARYWVPLAQDQLHDPLIAALDLLQNPTVALSKLPPDGFGNQVDWVKALENGDIRPRGNSRSDTGIKVLDLNVLRKNTGEMDIVLFPHKQHTEWMTCGNCHEQIFRSKAGATKFSMFDILNGEYCGRCHGAVAFPLTECKRCHSVPHTPMVIPARPH
;
A
#
# COMPACT_ATOMS: atom_id res chain seq x y z
N MET A 1 -42.76 9.57 14.09
CA MET A 1 -43.72 10.67 13.91
C MET A 1 -42.95 11.93 13.61
N GLN A 2 -43.33 12.45 12.51
CA GLN A 2 -43.16 13.76 11.85
C GLN A 2 -41.83 14.06 11.19
N GLU A 3 -41.89 13.79 9.88
CA GLU A 3 -41.06 14.40 8.83
C GLU A 3 -41.46 15.87 8.67
N THR A 4 -40.50 16.76 8.56
CA THR A 4 -40.75 18.12 8.06
C THR A 4 -39.94 18.36 6.80
N ASN A 5 -40.62 18.20 5.65
CA ASN A 5 -40.20 18.69 4.34
C ASN A 5 -40.23 20.21 4.33
N VAL A 6 -39.10 20.84 4.03
CA VAL A 6 -39.04 22.27 3.69
C VAL A 6 -38.85 22.39 2.17
N ALA A 7 -39.94 22.70 1.48
CA ALA A 7 -39.91 23.09 0.08
C ALA A 7 -39.57 24.58 -0.05
N LEU A 8 -38.46 24.90 -0.69
CA LEU A 8 -38.12 26.27 -1.11
C LEU A 8 -38.87 26.56 -2.42
N ILE A 9 -39.87 27.47 -2.32
CA ILE A 9 -40.59 28.01 -3.47
C ILE A 9 -39.85 29.28 -3.91
N CYS A 10 -39.20 29.23 -5.09
CA CYS A 10 -38.70 30.41 -5.78
C CYS A 10 -39.87 31.11 -6.50
N THR A 11 -40.32 32.23 -6.00
CA THR A 11 -41.24 33.14 -6.69
C THR A 11 -40.46 34.16 -7.51
N TYR A 12 -40.61 34.10 -8.84
CA TYR A 12 -40.15 35.16 -9.75
C TYR A 12 -41.19 36.26 -9.90
N PRO A 13 -40.82 37.55 -9.83
CA PRO A 13 -41.73 38.62 -10.21
C PRO A 13 -41.73 38.83 -11.71
N MET A 14 -42.95 38.80 -12.33
CA MET A 14 -43.19 39.21 -13.72
C MET A 14 -43.00 40.73 -13.88
N ILE A 15 -42.01 41.10 -14.68
CA ILE A 15 -41.87 42.49 -15.14
C ILE A 15 -42.52 42.64 -16.48
N LYS A 16 -43.53 43.54 -16.52
CA LYS A 16 -44.29 43.95 -17.74
C LYS A 16 -43.36 44.73 -18.69
N THR A 17 -43.34 44.30 -19.93
CA THR A 17 -42.70 45.01 -21.06
C THR A 17 -43.47 46.24 -21.47
N ARG A 18 -42.82 47.39 -21.60
CA ARG A 18 -43.23 48.49 -22.48
C ARG A 18 -42.03 49.02 -23.24
N ASN A 19 -42.22 49.06 -24.54
CA ASN A 19 -41.28 49.41 -25.60
C ASN A 19 -40.48 50.70 -25.34
N CYS A 20 -39.19 50.66 -25.66
CA CYS A 20 -38.50 51.77 -26.36
C CYS A 20 -37.31 51.19 -27.14
N ILE A 21 -37.35 51.53 -28.42
CA ILE A 21 -36.39 51.19 -29.47
C ILE A 21 -35.12 51.96 -29.21
N GLY A 22 -34.02 51.28 -29.36
CA GLY A 22 -32.78 52.03 -29.63
C GLY A 22 -31.51 51.48 -28.99
N TRP A 23 -30.75 50.76 -29.79
CA TRP A 23 -29.28 50.71 -29.86
C TRP A 23 -28.43 50.10 -28.71
N LEU A 24 -27.56 49.26 -29.20
CA LEU A 24 -26.33 48.72 -28.68
C LEU A 24 -26.45 47.34 -27.98
N LEU A 25 -26.22 46.36 -28.85
CA LEU A 25 -25.71 45.02 -28.49
C LEU A 25 -24.35 45.16 -27.76
N ILE A 26 -24.36 45.07 -26.46
CA ILE A 26 -23.17 44.66 -25.72
C ILE A 26 -23.44 43.24 -25.24
N VAL A 27 -22.93 42.30 -26.01
CA VAL A 27 -22.85 40.90 -25.60
C VAL A 27 -21.77 40.83 -24.51
N CYS A 28 -22.16 41.00 -23.29
CA CYS A 28 -21.35 40.57 -22.15
C CYS A 28 -21.45 39.03 -22.07
N VAL A 29 -20.65 38.35 -22.89
CA VAL A 29 -20.30 36.96 -22.65
C VAL A 29 -19.43 36.93 -21.41
N GLY A 30 -20.10 36.83 -20.27
CA GLY A 30 -19.42 36.52 -19.01
C GLY A 30 -18.81 35.15 -19.15
N LEU A 31 -17.53 35.09 -19.58
CA LEU A 31 -16.68 33.92 -19.48
C LEU A 31 -16.55 33.61 -18.00
N CYS A 32 -17.47 32.79 -17.51
CA CYS A 32 -17.31 32.11 -16.23
C CYS A 32 -16.14 31.14 -16.41
N ASN A 33 -14.93 31.63 -16.18
CA ASN A 33 -13.76 30.79 -16.08
C ASN A 33 -13.93 29.91 -14.84
N VAL A 34 -14.61 28.79 -14.99
CA VAL A 34 -14.55 27.71 -14.04
C VAL A 34 -13.13 27.16 -14.15
N HIS A 35 -12.26 27.71 -13.34
CA HIS A 35 -10.96 27.09 -13.09
C HIS A 35 -11.26 25.80 -12.35
N VAL A 36 -11.50 24.71 -13.09
CA VAL A 36 -11.37 23.37 -12.54
C VAL A 36 -9.89 23.25 -12.22
N ALA A 37 -9.55 23.49 -10.96
CA ALA A 37 -8.25 23.10 -10.46
C ALA A 37 -8.19 21.58 -10.60
N LEU A 38 -7.65 21.09 -11.73
CA LEU A 38 -7.19 19.71 -11.79
C LEU A 38 -6.16 19.59 -10.67
N ALA A 39 -6.56 18.98 -9.58
CA ALA A 39 -5.61 18.51 -8.59
C ALA A 39 -4.63 17.64 -9.37
N ALA A 40 -3.40 18.10 -9.52
CA ALA A 40 -2.35 17.35 -10.18
C ALA A 40 -2.26 16.00 -9.47
N VAL A 41 -2.54 14.92 -10.21
CA VAL A 41 -2.32 13.57 -9.69
C VAL A 41 -0.82 13.52 -9.37
N PRO A 42 -0.45 13.33 -8.10
CA PRO A 42 0.95 13.35 -7.72
C PRO A 42 1.69 12.29 -8.51
N THR A 43 2.77 12.69 -9.17
CA THR A 43 3.62 11.76 -9.90
C THR A 43 4.24 10.78 -8.92
N LYS A 44 4.34 9.51 -9.30
CA LYS A 44 4.72 8.33 -8.50
C LYS A 44 6.02 8.49 -7.67
N LYS A 45 6.75 9.58 -7.84
CA LYS A 45 8.06 9.82 -7.24
C LYS A 45 8.03 10.58 -5.91
N ASP A 46 6.94 11.32 -5.62
CA ASP A 46 6.90 12.25 -4.48
C ASP A 46 5.68 12.10 -3.56
N ALA A 47 4.77 11.21 -3.88
CA ALA A 47 3.52 11.09 -3.15
C ALA A 47 3.56 9.94 -2.13
N ARG A 48 4.12 10.22 -0.98
CA ARG A 48 3.77 9.45 0.20
C ARG A 48 2.42 9.93 0.68
N TYR A 49 1.39 9.08 0.51
CA TYR A 49 -0.01 9.41 0.83
C TYR A 49 -0.34 9.30 2.32
N TRP A 50 0.61 9.63 3.18
CA TRP A 50 0.27 9.65 4.59
C TRP A 50 -0.55 10.90 4.90
N VAL A 51 -1.76 10.67 5.30
CA VAL A 51 -2.66 11.72 5.77
C VAL A 51 -2.51 11.83 7.30
N PRO A 52 -2.51 13.03 7.88
CA PRO A 52 -2.58 13.18 9.32
C PRO A 52 -3.77 12.43 9.91
N LEU A 53 -3.61 11.81 11.07
CA LEU A 53 -4.66 10.99 11.70
C LEU A 53 -5.98 11.75 11.88
N ALA A 54 -5.92 13.05 12.15
CA ALA A 54 -7.12 13.91 12.24
C ALA A 54 -7.84 14.14 10.89
N GLN A 55 -7.27 13.70 9.76
CA GLN A 55 -7.79 13.94 8.41
C GLN A 55 -7.98 12.64 7.61
N ASP A 56 -7.67 11.49 8.18
CA ASP A 56 -7.70 10.18 7.49
C ASP A 56 -9.10 9.59 7.34
N GLN A 57 -10.12 10.23 7.88
CA GLN A 57 -11.52 9.79 7.88
C GLN A 57 -11.77 8.45 8.63
N LEU A 58 -10.79 7.96 9.35
CA LEU A 58 -10.87 6.75 10.15
C LEU A 58 -10.90 7.06 11.65
N HIS A 59 -10.20 8.12 12.06
CA HIS A 59 -10.12 8.57 13.43
C HIS A 59 -11.07 9.75 13.68
N ASP A 60 -11.68 9.79 14.86
CA ASP A 60 -12.43 10.98 15.30
C ASP A 60 -11.44 12.11 15.59
N PRO A 61 -11.46 13.22 14.83
CA PRO A 61 -10.50 14.31 15.00
C PRO A 61 -10.59 15.05 16.34
N LEU A 62 -11.67 14.83 17.11
CA LEU A 62 -11.91 15.47 18.41
C LEU A 62 -11.47 14.59 19.58
N ILE A 63 -11.05 13.36 19.34
CA ILE A 63 -10.65 12.46 20.43
C ILE A 63 -9.26 12.83 20.96
N ALA A 64 -9.15 13.10 22.24
CA ALA A 64 -7.87 13.45 22.88
C ALA A 64 -6.80 12.34 22.77
N ALA A 65 -7.21 11.08 22.54
CA ALA A 65 -6.29 9.97 22.33
C ALA A 65 -5.46 10.10 21.04
N LEU A 66 -5.87 10.93 20.06
CA LEU A 66 -5.07 11.15 18.85
C LEU A 66 -3.68 11.71 19.16
N ASP A 67 -3.57 12.56 20.16
CA ASP A 67 -2.30 13.16 20.56
C ASP A 67 -1.31 12.12 21.15
N LEU A 68 -1.81 10.96 21.54
CA LEU A 68 -1.00 9.84 22.03
C LEU A 68 -0.52 8.93 20.90
N LEU A 69 -1.09 9.03 19.70
CA LEU A 69 -0.73 8.23 18.55
C LEU A 69 0.39 8.90 17.76
N GLN A 70 1.26 8.08 17.18
CA GLN A 70 2.28 8.58 16.27
C GLN A 70 1.66 8.95 14.92
N ASN A 71 1.76 10.22 14.54
CA ASN A 71 1.32 10.65 13.23
C ASN A 71 2.22 10.06 12.13
N PRO A 72 1.68 9.28 11.17
CA PRO A 72 2.47 8.62 10.14
C PRO A 72 3.30 9.59 9.30
N THR A 73 2.78 10.80 9.04
CA THR A 73 3.48 11.83 8.28
C THR A 73 4.79 12.28 8.94
N VAL A 74 4.88 12.17 10.26
CA VAL A 74 6.08 12.52 11.02
C VAL A 74 6.93 11.29 11.28
N ALA A 75 6.31 10.22 11.76
CA ALA A 75 7.02 9.01 12.19
C ALA A 75 7.74 8.28 11.05
N LEU A 76 7.11 8.24 9.86
CA LEU A 76 7.61 7.48 8.72
C LEU A 76 8.35 8.32 7.66
N SER A 77 8.26 9.65 7.73
CA SER A 77 8.80 10.54 6.69
C SER A 77 10.31 10.46 6.47
N LYS A 78 11.05 10.07 7.49
CA LYS A 78 12.51 9.95 7.46
C LYS A 78 12.99 8.58 6.98
N LEU A 79 12.10 7.60 6.89
CA LEU A 79 12.45 6.25 6.48
C LEU A 79 12.54 6.14 4.95
N PRO A 80 13.34 5.18 4.43
CA PRO A 80 13.46 4.97 2.99
C PRO A 80 12.11 4.74 2.31
N PRO A 81 11.84 5.37 1.14
CA PRO A 81 10.57 5.23 0.46
C PRO A 81 10.44 3.91 -0.28
N ASP A 82 9.22 3.34 -0.26
CA ASP A 82 8.76 2.27 -1.12
C ASP A 82 7.55 2.74 -1.93
N GLY A 83 7.23 2.06 -3.03
CA GLY A 83 6.03 2.31 -3.84
C GLY A 83 4.78 1.57 -3.37
N PHE A 84 4.87 0.74 -2.33
CA PHE A 84 3.83 -0.20 -1.93
C PHE A 84 3.63 -0.25 -0.42
N GLY A 85 2.52 -0.86 0.00
CA GLY A 85 2.15 -0.98 1.39
C GLY A 85 2.02 0.39 2.07
N ASN A 86 2.67 0.56 3.21
CA ASN A 86 2.72 1.84 3.91
C ASN A 86 3.83 2.77 3.39
N GLN A 87 4.34 2.51 2.20
CA GLN A 87 5.33 3.34 1.48
C GLN A 87 6.70 3.46 2.16
N VAL A 88 7.04 2.50 2.99
CA VAL A 88 8.37 2.38 3.62
C VAL A 88 9.08 1.11 3.16
N ASP A 89 10.31 1.27 2.70
CA ASP A 89 11.22 0.14 2.48
C ASP A 89 11.83 -0.27 3.83
N TRP A 90 11.14 -1.18 4.49
CA TRP A 90 11.53 -1.66 5.82
C TRP A 90 12.84 -2.42 5.83
N VAL A 91 13.19 -3.11 4.75
CA VAL A 91 14.46 -3.81 4.61
C VAL A 91 15.60 -2.80 4.58
N LYS A 92 15.46 -1.77 3.75
CA LYS A 92 16.46 -0.72 3.63
C LYS A 92 16.55 0.14 4.90
N ALA A 93 15.43 0.41 5.58
CA ALA A 93 15.43 1.11 6.86
C ALA A 93 16.23 0.36 7.92
N LEU A 94 16.14 -0.97 7.92
CA LEU A 94 16.92 -1.83 8.81
C LEU A 94 18.40 -1.84 8.43
N GLU A 95 18.72 -2.02 7.15
CA GLU A 95 20.10 -2.03 6.64
C GLU A 95 20.83 -0.70 6.90
N ASN A 96 20.11 0.43 6.79
CA ASN A 96 20.64 1.74 7.12
C ASN A 96 20.82 1.97 8.63
N GLY A 97 20.19 1.13 9.48
CA GLY A 97 20.15 1.34 10.92
C GLY A 97 19.15 2.40 11.39
N ASP A 98 18.21 2.81 10.51
CA ASP A 98 17.15 3.78 10.85
C ASP A 98 16.18 3.20 11.89
N ILE A 99 16.04 1.88 11.91
CA ILE A 99 15.23 1.12 12.84
C ILE A 99 16.02 -0.05 13.42
N ARG A 100 15.61 -0.50 14.61
CA ARG A 100 16.22 -1.65 15.30
C ARG A 100 15.10 -2.56 15.78
N PRO A 101 14.79 -3.66 15.06
CA PRO A 101 13.78 -4.62 15.50
C PRO A 101 14.24 -5.31 16.79
N ARG A 102 13.30 -5.62 17.64
CA ARG A 102 13.56 -6.38 18.86
C ARG A 102 13.42 -7.86 18.54
N GLY A 103 14.47 -8.64 18.71
CA GLY A 103 14.43 -10.09 18.52
C GLY A 103 13.50 -10.79 19.52
N ASN A 104 13.46 -10.28 20.75
CA ASN A 104 12.53 -10.72 21.78
C ASN A 104 12.25 -9.55 22.73
N SER A 105 10.97 -9.27 22.99
CA SER A 105 10.55 -8.17 23.88
C SER A 105 10.91 -8.40 25.37
N ARG A 106 11.29 -9.62 25.76
CA ARG A 106 11.54 -10.02 27.15
C ARG A 106 13.00 -10.35 27.47
N SER A 107 13.88 -10.38 26.47
CA SER A 107 15.30 -10.66 26.67
C SER A 107 16.16 -9.88 25.70
N ASP A 108 17.33 -9.43 26.17
CA ASP A 108 18.39 -8.84 25.35
C ASP A 108 19.17 -9.88 24.54
N THR A 109 18.60 -11.07 24.30
CA THR A 109 19.20 -12.06 23.43
C THR A 109 19.29 -11.49 22.03
N GLY A 110 20.49 -11.36 21.52
CA GLY A 110 20.73 -10.81 20.18
C GLY A 110 19.94 -11.55 19.11
N ILE A 111 19.55 -10.83 18.08
CA ILE A 111 18.87 -11.38 16.91
C ILE A 111 19.81 -12.38 16.23
N LYS A 112 19.36 -13.62 16.07
CA LYS A 112 20.08 -14.63 15.31
C LYS A 112 19.68 -14.53 13.84
N VAL A 113 20.48 -13.84 13.05
CA VAL A 113 20.29 -13.73 11.60
C VAL A 113 20.82 -14.99 10.90
N LEU A 114 19.99 -15.56 10.01
CA LEU A 114 20.36 -16.69 9.17
C LEU A 114 20.45 -16.24 7.72
N ASP A 115 21.65 -16.18 7.16
CA ASP A 115 21.86 -15.85 5.75
C ASP A 115 21.76 -17.13 4.88
N LEU A 116 20.53 -17.51 4.59
CA LEU A 116 20.19 -18.69 3.78
C LEU A 116 19.03 -18.37 2.84
N ASN A 117 19.20 -18.66 1.57
CA ASN A 117 18.15 -18.56 0.57
C ASN A 117 17.54 -19.92 0.24
N VAL A 118 16.22 -19.99 0.21
CA VAL A 118 15.48 -21.18 -0.23
C VAL A 118 14.78 -20.88 -1.56
N LEU A 119 15.05 -21.71 -2.56
CA LEU A 119 14.40 -21.66 -3.87
C LEU A 119 13.22 -22.62 -3.92
N ARG A 120 12.02 -22.08 -4.19
CA ARG A 120 10.82 -22.87 -4.47
C ARG A 120 10.57 -22.87 -5.98
N LYS A 121 10.88 -24.01 -6.61
CA LYS A 121 10.85 -24.15 -8.07
C LYS A 121 9.47 -24.54 -8.64
N ASN A 122 8.58 -25.08 -7.81
CA ASN A 122 7.24 -25.48 -8.25
C ASN A 122 6.29 -24.25 -8.26
N THR A 123 6.39 -23.44 -9.30
CA THR A 123 5.69 -22.16 -9.46
C THR A 123 4.89 -22.07 -10.77
N GLY A 124 4.77 -23.17 -11.50
CA GLY A 124 4.16 -23.18 -12.84
C GLY A 124 4.92 -22.28 -13.81
N GLU A 125 4.21 -21.42 -14.51
CA GLU A 125 4.78 -20.46 -15.47
C GLU A 125 5.41 -19.20 -14.80
N MET A 126 5.18 -19.04 -13.50
CA MET A 126 5.76 -17.91 -12.76
C MET A 126 7.22 -18.18 -12.43
N ASP A 127 8.03 -17.13 -12.40
CA ASP A 127 9.42 -17.22 -11.96
C ASP A 127 9.55 -17.94 -10.61
N ILE A 128 10.68 -18.55 -10.39
CA ILE A 128 11.01 -19.29 -9.16
C ILE A 128 10.95 -18.33 -7.97
N VAL A 129 10.32 -18.76 -6.87
CA VAL A 129 10.30 -17.99 -5.63
C VAL A 129 11.64 -18.12 -4.93
N LEU A 130 12.25 -17.00 -4.60
CA LEU A 130 13.37 -16.91 -3.68
C LEU A 130 12.85 -16.47 -2.31
N PHE A 131 13.07 -17.31 -1.30
CA PHE A 131 12.79 -16.96 0.09
C PHE A 131 14.10 -16.66 0.81
N PRO A 132 14.36 -15.40 1.18
CA PRO A 132 15.57 -15.01 1.89
C PRO A 132 15.34 -15.08 3.40
N HIS A 133 16.01 -16.00 4.10
CA HIS A 133 15.95 -16.06 5.56
C HIS A 133 16.49 -14.81 6.22
N LYS A 134 17.54 -14.18 5.65
CA LYS A 134 18.16 -12.99 6.23
C LYS A 134 17.13 -11.93 6.57
N GLN A 135 16.39 -11.43 5.58
CA GLN A 135 15.40 -10.37 5.76
C GLN A 135 14.26 -10.74 6.72
N HIS A 136 13.97 -12.04 6.88
CA HIS A 136 12.96 -12.50 7.82
C HIS A 136 13.51 -12.66 9.24
N THR A 137 14.74 -13.18 9.36
CA THR A 137 15.35 -13.43 10.68
C THR A 137 15.94 -12.19 11.32
N GLU A 138 16.08 -11.10 10.59
CA GLU A 138 16.35 -9.77 11.13
C GLU A 138 15.17 -9.21 11.94
N TRP A 139 13.94 -9.67 11.66
CA TRP A 139 12.70 -9.25 12.31
C TRP A 139 12.13 -10.27 13.28
N MET A 140 12.30 -11.55 12.99
CA MET A 140 11.60 -12.66 13.62
C MET A 140 12.54 -13.76 14.09
N THR A 141 12.11 -14.51 15.09
CA THR A 141 12.82 -15.71 15.53
C THR A 141 12.43 -16.93 14.70
N CYS A 142 13.26 -17.97 14.72
CA CYS A 142 12.99 -19.23 14.03
C CYS A 142 11.60 -19.81 14.38
N GLY A 143 11.19 -19.72 15.64
CA GLY A 143 9.91 -20.24 16.14
C GLY A 143 8.68 -19.50 15.65
N ASN A 144 8.83 -18.29 15.08
CA ASN A 144 7.69 -17.58 14.45
C ASN A 144 7.21 -18.30 13.18
N CYS A 145 8.10 -19.05 12.53
CA CYS A 145 7.83 -19.76 11.28
C CYS A 145 7.87 -21.29 11.45
N HIS A 146 8.86 -21.82 12.19
CA HIS A 146 9.06 -23.26 12.39
C HIS A 146 8.54 -23.67 13.79
N GLU A 147 7.91 -24.72 13.98
CA GLU A 147 7.32 -25.79 13.12
C GLU A 147 5.81 -25.56 12.89
N GLN A 148 5.34 -24.36 13.20
CA GLN A 148 3.90 -24.02 13.16
C GLN A 148 3.41 -23.78 11.73
N ILE A 149 4.20 -23.04 10.92
CA ILE A 149 3.84 -22.67 9.55
C ILE A 149 4.63 -23.53 8.56
N PHE A 150 5.93 -23.64 8.78
CA PHE A 150 6.84 -24.38 7.90
C PHE A 150 7.65 -25.40 8.66
N ARG A 151 7.81 -26.57 8.08
CA ARG A 151 8.78 -27.56 8.56
C ARG A 151 10.22 -27.04 8.34
N SER A 152 11.14 -27.37 9.24
CA SER A 152 12.56 -26.98 9.15
C SER A 152 13.33 -27.76 8.07
N LYS A 153 12.65 -28.15 6.99
CA LYS A 153 13.21 -28.87 5.84
C LYS A 153 12.61 -28.32 4.55
N ALA A 154 13.47 -27.83 3.65
CA ALA A 154 13.05 -27.33 2.35
C ALA A 154 12.19 -28.34 1.58
N GLY A 155 11.04 -27.90 1.07
CA GLY A 155 10.10 -28.73 0.34
C GLY A 155 9.21 -29.66 1.17
N ALA A 156 9.41 -29.77 2.48
CA ALA A 156 8.60 -30.64 3.34
C ALA A 156 7.17 -30.10 3.57
N THR A 157 7.00 -28.78 3.59
CA THR A 157 5.67 -28.16 3.68
C THR A 157 5.09 -28.00 2.28
N LYS A 158 3.91 -28.58 2.07
CA LYS A 158 3.18 -28.46 0.80
C LYS A 158 2.14 -27.35 0.92
N PHE A 159 2.16 -26.41 0.01
CA PHE A 159 1.20 -25.32 -0.11
C PHE A 159 1.20 -24.79 -1.54
N SER A 160 0.13 -24.14 -1.92
CA SER A 160 -0.10 -23.53 -3.23
C SER A 160 -0.18 -22.01 -3.13
N MET A 161 -0.22 -21.33 -4.27
CA MET A 161 -0.49 -19.88 -4.30
C MET A 161 -1.89 -19.57 -3.78
N PHE A 162 -2.85 -20.48 -4.01
CA PHE A 162 -4.22 -20.32 -3.49
C PHE A 162 -4.24 -20.27 -1.96
N ASP A 163 -3.50 -21.12 -1.28
CA ASP A 163 -3.40 -21.10 0.19
C ASP A 163 -2.81 -19.76 0.68
N ILE A 164 -1.79 -19.24 -0.03
CA ILE A 164 -1.17 -17.96 0.30
C ILE A 164 -2.17 -16.82 0.15
N LEU A 165 -2.95 -16.80 -0.94
CA LEU A 165 -3.98 -15.78 -1.20
C LEU A 165 -5.12 -15.83 -0.16
N ASN A 166 -5.38 -17.01 0.41
CA ASN A 166 -6.34 -17.19 1.51
C ASN A 166 -5.78 -16.81 2.90
N GLY A 167 -4.57 -16.22 2.96
CA GLY A 167 -3.98 -15.79 4.21
C GLY A 167 -3.23 -16.87 4.97
N GLU A 168 -2.88 -17.98 4.33
CA GLU A 168 -2.07 -19.05 4.91
C GLU A 168 -0.58 -18.91 4.51
N TYR A 169 0.29 -19.58 5.24
CA TYR A 169 1.74 -19.60 5.00
C TYR A 169 2.35 -18.20 4.88
N CYS A 170 2.87 -17.83 3.72
CA CYS A 170 3.41 -16.49 3.47
C CYS A 170 2.33 -15.41 3.60
N GLY A 171 1.08 -15.74 3.25
CA GLY A 171 -0.08 -14.85 3.33
C GLY A 171 -0.48 -14.43 4.74
N ARG A 172 0.01 -15.11 5.79
CA ARG A 172 -0.22 -14.70 7.19
C ARG A 172 0.39 -13.34 7.53
N CYS A 173 1.46 -12.97 6.83
CA CYS A 173 2.18 -11.73 7.05
C CYS A 173 2.12 -10.80 5.84
N HIS A 174 2.32 -11.37 4.63
CA HIS A 174 2.28 -10.60 3.39
C HIS A 174 0.84 -10.25 3.01
N GLY A 175 0.59 -8.93 2.89
CA GLY A 175 -0.74 -8.38 2.73
C GLY A 175 -1.38 -7.87 4.04
N ALA A 176 -0.82 -8.26 5.20
CA ALA A 176 -1.25 -7.75 6.51
C ALA A 176 -0.23 -6.80 7.12
N VAL A 177 1.02 -7.26 7.34
CA VAL A 177 2.09 -6.49 8.01
C VAL A 177 3.34 -6.32 7.15
N ALA A 178 3.47 -7.07 6.07
CA ALA A 178 4.55 -6.96 5.09
C ALA A 178 3.97 -6.53 3.72
N PHE A 179 4.83 -6.36 2.71
CA PHE A 179 4.39 -5.94 1.38
C PHE A 179 3.27 -6.83 0.83
N PRO A 180 2.32 -6.26 0.05
CA PRO A 180 1.12 -6.97 -0.36
C PRO A 180 1.41 -8.07 -1.38
N LEU A 181 0.52 -9.07 -1.45
CA LEU A 181 0.61 -10.22 -2.37
C LEU A 181 0.49 -9.83 -3.85
N THR A 182 0.10 -8.59 -4.16
CA THR A 182 0.10 -8.02 -5.51
C THR A 182 1.50 -7.76 -6.06
N GLU A 183 2.52 -7.79 -5.18
CA GLU A 183 3.93 -7.58 -5.54
C GLU A 183 4.59 -8.89 -5.96
N CYS A 184 4.05 -9.53 -7.01
CA CYS A 184 4.43 -10.87 -7.49
C CYS A 184 5.95 -11.04 -7.65
N LYS A 185 6.63 -10.04 -8.22
CA LYS A 185 8.06 -10.08 -8.51
C LYS A 185 8.97 -9.98 -7.30
N ARG A 186 8.46 -9.56 -6.15
CA ARG A 186 9.24 -9.59 -4.90
C ARG A 186 9.47 -11.00 -4.38
N CYS A 187 8.53 -11.91 -4.64
CA CYS A 187 8.67 -13.33 -4.33
C CYS A 187 9.14 -14.12 -5.54
N HIS A 188 8.47 -13.98 -6.68
CA HIS A 188 8.81 -14.64 -7.95
C HIS A 188 9.92 -13.85 -8.65
N SER A 189 11.15 -13.98 -8.17
CA SER A 189 12.28 -13.10 -8.52
C SER A 189 13.42 -13.77 -9.26
N VAL A 190 13.42 -15.12 -9.36
CA VAL A 190 14.47 -15.87 -10.04
C VAL A 190 13.90 -16.51 -11.31
N PRO A 191 14.35 -16.11 -12.50
CA PRO A 191 13.86 -16.66 -13.75
C PRO A 191 14.06 -18.18 -13.84
N HIS A 192 13.11 -18.87 -14.45
CA HIS A 192 13.37 -20.23 -14.91
C HIS A 192 14.52 -20.19 -15.92
N THR A 193 15.45 -21.16 -15.84
CA THR A 193 16.46 -21.29 -16.87
C THR A 193 15.75 -21.52 -18.21
N PRO A 194 16.01 -20.72 -19.26
CA PRO A 194 15.38 -20.94 -20.54
C PRO A 194 15.65 -22.36 -21.01
N MET A 195 14.61 -23.11 -21.33
CA MET A 195 14.78 -24.37 -22.03
C MET A 195 15.39 -24.02 -23.39
N VAL A 196 16.68 -24.32 -23.59
CA VAL A 196 17.29 -24.25 -24.90
C VAL A 196 16.63 -25.35 -25.73
N ILE A 197 15.60 -24.99 -26.50
CA ILE A 197 15.03 -25.90 -27.50
C ILE A 197 16.09 -26.00 -28.57
N PRO A 198 16.70 -27.21 -28.78
CA PRO A 198 17.66 -27.37 -29.84
C PRO A 198 16.95 -27.10 -31.16
N ALA A 199 17.60 -26.26 -32.02
CA ALA A 199 17.09 -25.98 -33.35
C ALA A 199 16.78 -27.29 -34.05
N ARG A 200 15.54 -27.44 -34.55
CA ARG A 200 15.14 -28.64 -35.33
C ARG A 200 16.04 -28.69 -36.54
N PRO A 201 16.77 -29.79 -36.81
CA PRO A 201 17.57 -29.90 -38.04
C PRO A 201 16.61 -29.83 -39.24
N HIS A 202 16.93 -28.97 -40.20
CA HIS A 202 16.21 -28.85 -41.47
C HIS A 202 16.47 -30.04 -42.38
#